data_461e34f7d69e8c8d0b950f17d5014463
#
_entry.id   461e34f7d69e8c8d0b950f17d5014463
#
_cell.length_a   1.000
_cell.length_b   1.000
_cell.length_c   1.000
_cell.angle_alpha   90.00
_cell.angle_beta   90.00
_cell.angle_gamma   90.00
#
_symmetry.space_group_name_H-M   'P 1'
#
loop_
_entity.id
_entity.type
_entity.pdbx_description
1 polymer ?
#
loop_
_entity_poly.entity_id
_entity_poly.type
_entity_poly.pdbx_seq_one_letter_code
_entity_poly.pdbx_strand_id
1 'polypeptide(L)'
;MHLGHMSELDLAVLNKKGLLERHSINKLDFCEHCVFGKHKRVKFNTSTHTSKGIFDYVHSDLWGPSRKPSLGGARYMLTIIDDYSRKVWPYFLKDKSEAFSAFKEWKIMIENQTEKNVKKLHTDSGMEFCSKDLMHIANLKVL
;
A
#
# COMPACT_ATOMS: atom_id res chain seq x y z
N MET A 1 -35.91 10.04 -18.39
CA MET A 1 -35.65 8.59 -18.14
C MET A 1 -34.59 8.12 -19.13
N HIS A 2 -33.44 7.66 -18.63
CA HIS A 2 -32.36 7.18 -19.50
C HIS A 2 -32.68 5.76 -19.95
N LEU A 3 -33.08 5.50 -21.14
CA LEU A 3 -33.37 4.20 -21.75
C LEU A 3 -32.50 3.04 -21.19
N GLY A 4 -32.85 2.52 -20.01
CA GLY A 4 -32.08 1.50 -19.28
C GLY A 4 -30.66 1.89 -18.91
N HIS A 5 -30.35 3.19 -18.71
CA HIS A 5 -29.01 3.70 -18.40
C HIS A 5 -27.95 3.43 -19.48
N MET A 6 -28.35 3.36 -20.75
CA MET A 6 -27.43 3.23 -21.87
C MET A 6 -26.43 4.40 -21.95
N SER A 7 -25.26 4.14 -22.54
CA SER A 7 -24.29 5.20 -22.83
C SER A 7 -24.71 6.07 -24.02
N GLU A 8 -24.21 7.29 -24.09
CA GLU A 8 -24.44 8.18 -25.24
C GLU A 8 -23.99 7.54 -26.56
N LEU A 9 -22.90 6.78 -26.53
CA LEU A 9 -22.39 6.07 -27.72
C LEU A 9 -23.35 4.97 -28.19
N ASP A 10 -23.91 4.20 -27.27
CA ASP A 10 -24.87 3.14 -27.62
C ASP A 10 -26.17 3.71 -28.17
N LEU A 11 -26.63 4.84 -27.59
CA LEU A 11 -27.79 5.57 -28.08
C LEU A 11 -27.55 6.16 -29.51
N ALA A 12 -26.34 6.67 -29.75
CA ALA A 12 -25.98 7.14 -31.08
C ALA A 12 -25.98 6.03 -32.14
N VAL A 13 -25.51 4.83 -31.77
CA VAL A 13 -25.53 3.64 -32.62
C VAL A 13 -26.98 3.21 -32.94
N LEU A 14 -27.86 3.20 -31.93
CA LEU A 14 -29.27 2.84 -32.10
C LEU A 14 -30.00 3.86 -33.01
N ASN A 15 -29.69 5.14 -32.84
CA ASN A 15 -30.25 6.21 -33.66
C ASN A 15 -29.82 6.07 -35.14
N LYS A 16 -28.53 5.78 -35.40
CA LYS A 16 -28.04 5.53 -36.77
C LYS A 16 -28.72 4.33 -37.43
N LYS A 17 -29.11 3.33 -36.64
CA LYS A 17 -29.83 2.14 -37.13
C LYS A 17 -31.33 2.36 -37.30
N GLY A 18 -31.84 3.58 -37.02
CA GLY A 18 -33.25 3.91 -37.16
C GLY A 18 -34.17 3.22 -36.13
N LEU A 19 -33.60 2.68 -35.06
CA LEU A 19 -34.34 1.92 -34.02
C LEU A 19 -34.96 2.83 -32.95
N LEU A 20 -34.58 4.12 -32.92
CA LEU A 20 -35.14 5.13 -32.04
C LEU A 20 -36.05 6.05 -32.90
N GLU A 21 -37.36 5.76 -32.90
CA GLU A 21 -38.36 6.54 -33.60
C GLU A 21 -38.27 8.01 -33.19
N ARG A 22 -37.84 8.88 -34.13
CA ARG A 22 -37.90 10.38 -34.13
C ARG A 22 -37.59 11.09 -32.79
N HIS A 23 -37.03 10.44 -31.80
CA HIS A 23 -36.59 11.14 -30.62
C HIS A 23 -35.22 11.76 -30.87
N SER A 24 -35.16 13.09 -30.91
CA SER A 24 -33.86 13.80 -30.89
C SER A 24 -33.15 13.41 -29.58
N ILE A 25 -31.99 12.80 -29.73
CA ILE A 25 -31.14 12.47 -28.56
C ILE A 25 -30.52 13.80 -28.12
N ASN A 26 -31.15 14.43 -27.15
CA ASN A 26 -30.55 15.54 -26.44
C ASN A 26 -29.43 15.00 -25.56
N LYS A 27 -28.45 15.83 -25.22
CA LYS A 27 -27.39 15.51 -24.27
C LYS A 27 -28.02 14.92 -23.01
N LEU A 28 -27.54 13.73 -22.58
CA LEU A 28 -28.07 13.07 -21.42
C LEU A 28 -27.81 13.90 -20.17
N ASP A 29 -28.83 14.04 -19.32
CA ASP A 29 -28.66 14.66 -18.01
C ASP A 29 -27.76 13.82 -17.10
N PHE A 30 -27.14 14.47 -16.14
CA PHE A 30 -26.33 13.79 -15.14
C PHE A 30 -27.16 12.72 -14.40
N CYS A 31 -26.64 11.49 -14.35
CA CYS A 31 -27.27 10.39 -13.66
C CYS A 31 -26.33 9.78 -12.63
N GLU A 32 -26.62 10.02 -11.36
CA GLU A 32 -25.83 9.50 -10.25
C GLU A 32 -25.70 7.98 -10.27
N HIS A 33 -26.80 7.26 -10.56
CA HIS A 33 -26.79 5.81 -10.66
C HIS A 33 -25.89 5.29 -11.78
N CYS A 34 -25.78 6.03 -12.90
CA CYS A 34 -24.84 5.69 -13.98
C CYS A 34 -23.39 5.90 -13.53
N VAL A 35 -23.11 6.95 -12.76
CA VAL A 35 -21.77 7.22 -12.24
C VAL A 35 -21.34 6.10 -11.31
N PHE A 36 -22.14 5.76 -10.34
CA PHE A 36 -21.81 4.68 -9.38
C PHE A 36 -21.82 3.29 -10.04
N GLY A 37 -22.80 2.96 -10.87
CA GLY A 37 -22.92 1.65 -11.50
C GLY A 37 -21.87 1.37 -12.58
N LYS A 38 -21.37 2.41 -13.27
CA LYS A 38 -20.35 2.30 -14.32
C LYS A 38 -18.95 2.69 -13.85
N HIS A 39 -18.77 2.97 -12.56
CA HIS A 39 -17.49 3.33 -12.00
C HIS A 39 -16.51 2.17 -12.17
N LYS A 40 -15.56 2.31 -13.08
CA LYS A 40 -14.49 1.33 -13.24
C LYS A 40 -13.54 1.44 -12.05
N ARG A 41 -13.27 0.33 -11.38
CA ARG A 41 -12.18 0.26 -10.41
C ARG A 41 -10.90 0.77 -11.06
N VAL A 42 -10.25 1.71 -10.39
CA VAL A 42 -8.93 2.17 -10.82
C VAL A 42 -8.01 0.96 -10.81
N LYS A 43 -7.45 0.61 -11.96
CA LYS A 43 -6.41 -0.40 -12.03
C LYS A 43 -5.13 0.25 -11.49
N PHE A 44 -4.71 -0.15 -10.32
CA PHE A 44 -3.38 0.19 -9.84
C PHE A 44 -2.37 -0.55 -10.70
N ASN A 45 -1.51 0.18 -11.39
CA ASN A 45 -0.36 -0.43 -12.03
C ASN A 45 0.52 -1.01 -10.93
N THR A 46 0.76 -2.32 -10.99
CA THR A 46 1.78 -2.96 -10.16
C THR A 46 3.13 -2.39 -10.61
N SER A 47 3.65 -1.41 -9.88
CA SER A 47 5.06 -1.07 -10.03
C SER A 47 5.84 -2.23 -9.45
N THR A 48 6.39 -3.08 -10.31
CA THR A 48 7.31 -4.13 -9.90
C THR A 48 8.61 -3.45 -9.45
N HIS A 49 8.76 -3.33 -8.14
CA HIS A 49 10.02 -2.90 -7.56
C HIS A 49 10.96 -4.10 -7.55
N THR A 50 12.12 -3.97 -8.20
CA THR A 50 13.14 -5.01 -8.21
C THR A 50 14.36 -4.49 -7.48
N SER A 51 14.65 -5.03 -6.30
CA SER A 51 15.90 -4.78 -5.58
C SER A 51 17.05 -5.49 -6.27
N LYS A 52 18.21 -4.83 -6.37
CA LYS A 52 19.39 -5.36 -7.06
C LYS A 52 20.36 -6.08 -6.13
N GLY A 53 20.21 -5.93 -4.83
CA GLY A 53 21.09 -6.53 -3.84
C GLY A 53 20.45 -6.60 -2.45
N ILE A 54 21.13 -7.33 -1.55
CA ILE A 54 20.73 -7.51 -0.15
C ILE A 54 20.77 -6.15 0.55
N PHE A 55 19.70 -5.82 1.29
CA PHE A 55 19.48 -4.58 2.04
C PHE A 55 19.38 -3.30 1.20
N ASP A 56 19.27 -3.42 -0.13
CA ASP A 56 18.95 -2.27 -0.97
C ASP A 56 17.54 -1.72 -0.64
N TYR A 57 16.63 -2.62 -0.26
CA TYR A 57 15.27 -2.30 0.08
C TYR A 57 14.73 -3.24 1.17
N VAL A 58 14.35 -2.67 2.28
CA VAL A 58 13.82 -3.37 3.44
C VAL A 58 12.39 -2.91 3.71
N HIS A 59 11.50 -3.85 3.92
CA HIS A 59 10.13 -3.58 4.37
C HIS A 59 10.05 -3.78 5.87
N SER A 60 9.30 -2.91 6.54
CA SER A 60 9.00 -3.07 7.96
C SER A 60 7.52 -2.80 8.20
N ASP A 61 6.88 -3.69 8.92
CA ASP A 61 5.48 -3.60 9.29
C ASP A 61 5.28 -3.93 10.77
N LEU A 62 4.41 -3.16 11.43
CA LEU A 62 4.07 -3.32 12.82
C LEU A 62 2.61 -3.73 12.98
N TRP A 63 2.40 -5.00 13.28
CA TRP A 63 1.07 -5.54 13.55
C TRP A 63 0.73 -5.44 15.05
N GLY A 64 -0.49 -5.06 15.38
CA GLY A 64 -1.00 -5.03 16.75
C GLY A 64 -1.90 -3.80 17.02
N PRO A 65 -2.43 -3.66 18.24
CA PRO A 65 -2.28 -4.57 19.38
C PRO A 65 -3.15 -5.82 19.26
N SER A 66 -2.59 -6.97 19.60
CA SER A 66 -3.36 -8.22 19.75
C SER A 66 -4.34 -8.11 20.92
N ARG A 67 -5.55 -8.68 20.75
CA ARG A 67 -6.54 -8.75 21.84
C ARG A 67 -6.06 -9.57 23.02
N LYS A 68 -5.32 -10.66 22.75
CA LYS A 68 -4.72 -11.53 23.78
C LYS A 68 -3.20 -11.42 23.67
N PRO A 69 -2.48 -11.15 24.77
CA PRO A 69 -1.04 -11.16 24.76
C PRO A 69 -0.51 -12.58 24.52
N SER A 70 0.71 -12.68 23.99
CA SER A 70 1.43 -13.95 23.91
C SER A 70 1.82 -14.44 25.30
N LEU A 71 2.32 -15.68 25.42
CA LEU A 71 2.82 -16.23 26.67
C LEU A 71 3.92 -15.35 27.31
N GLY A 72 4.71 -14.65 26.52
CA GLY A 72 5.72 -13.67 26.97
C GLY A 72 5.18 -12.26 27.21
N GLY A 73 3.87 -12.04 27.09
CA GLY A 73 3.23 -10.74 27.32
C GLY A 73 3.28 -9.78 26.12
N ALA A 74 3.79 -10.22 24.97
CA ALA A 74 3.85 -9.38 23.77
C ALA A 74 2.45 -9.19 23.15
N ARG A 75 2.18 -7.98 22.70
CA ARG A 75 0.93 -7.58 22.04
C ARG A 75 1.14 -7.04 20.62
N TYR A 76 2.37 -6.79 20.23
CA TYR A 76 2.76 -6.28 18.92
C TYR A 76 3.78 -7.20 18.28
N MET A 77 3.84 -7.20 16.98
CA MET A 77 4.85 -7.92 16.20
C MET A 77 5.40 -6.98 15.13
N LEU A 78 6.69 -6.65 15.26
CA LEU A 78 7.42 -5.96 14.21
C LEU A 78 8.00 -6.99 13.27
N THR A 79 7.71 -6.88 12.00
CA THR A 79 8.26 -7.74 10.95
C THR A 79 9.19 -6.91 10.08
N ILE A 80 10.43 -7.37 9.89
CA ILE A 80 11.41 -6.75 9.01
C ILE A 80 11.74 -7.74 7.91
N ILE A 81 11.66 -7.32 6.65
CA ILE A 81 11.80 -8.19 5.47
C ILE A 81 12.78 -7.55 4.49
N ASP A 82 13.84 -8.27 4.13
CA ASP A 82 14.70 -7.87 3.02
C ASP A 82 14.07 -8.27 1.68
N ASP A 83 13.87 -7.30 0.81
CA ASP A 83 13.19 -7.51 -0.47
C ASP A 83 13.95 -8.45 -1.41
N TYR A 84 15.27 -8.41 -1.38
CA TYR A 84 16.10 -9.24 -2.27
C TYR A 84 16.18 -10.69 -1.81
N SER A 85 16.58 -10.93 -0.56
CA SER A 85 16.78 -12.30 -0.03
C SER A 85 15.52 -12.95 0.50
N ARG A 86 14.44 -12.17 0.67
CA ARG A 86 13.18 -12.59 1.30
C ARG A 86 13.34 -13.07 2.74
N LYS A 87 14.47 -12.79 3.38
CA LYS A 87 14.66 -13.06 4.80
C LYS A 87 13.74 -12.20 5.64
N VAL A 88 13.20 -12.82 6.70
CA VAL A 88 12.24 -12.20 7.61
C VAL A 88 12.79 -12.27 9.03
N TRP A 89 12.73 -11.16 9.75
CA TRP A 89 13.08 -11.04 11.18
C TRP A 89 11.87 -10.54 11.96
N PRO A 90 11.16 -11.44 12.68
CA PRO A 90 10.06 -11.05 13.56
C PRO A 90 10.58 -10.67 14.95
N TYR A 91 10.04 -9.57 15.49
CA TYR A 91 10.27 -9.13 16.87
C TYR A 91 8.94 -9.03 17.59
N PHE A 92 8.83 -9.67 18.74
CA PHE A 92 7.65 -9.63 19.58
C PHE A 92 7.82 -8.55 20.65
N LEU A 93 6.93 -7.56 20.66
CA LEU A 93 7.03 -6.37 21.47
C LEU A 93 5.84 -6.27 22.43
N LYS A 94 6.07 -5.74 23.63
CA LYS A 94 5.01 -5.48 24.60
C LYS A 94 4.29 -4.19 24.26
N ASP A 95 5.06 -3.17 23.91
CA ASP A 95 4.58 -1.83 23.57
C ASP A 95 4.97 -1.42 22.15
N LYS A 96 4.10 -0.60 21.55
CA LYS A 96 4.30 -0.03 20.21
C LYS A 96 5.56 0.83 20.14
N SER A 97 5.91 1.53 21.22
CA SER A 97 7.08 2.40 21.32
C SER A 97 8.42 1.64 21.23
N GLU A 98 8.43 0.33 21.47
CA GLU A 98 9.63 -0.51 21.37
C GLU A 98 10.04 -0.78 19.92
N ALA A 99 9.15 -0.54 18.94
CA ALA A 99 9.38 -0.87 17.53
C ALA A 99 10.62 -0.18 16.96
N PHE A 100 10.81 1.09 17.29
CA PHE A 100 11.95 1.87 16.82
C PHE A 100 13.28 1.33 17.39
N SER A 101 13.33 1.02 18.67
CA SER A 101 14.52 0.47 19.33
C SER A 101 14.87 -0.89 18.74
N ALA A 102 13.88 -1.76 18.56
CA ALA A 102 14.06 -3.07 17.96
C ALA A 102 14.60 -2.98 16.51
N PHE A 103 14.08 -2.05 15.71
CA PHE A 103 14.58 -1.82 14.36
C PHE A 103 16.04 -1.31 14.36
N LYS A 104 16.38 -0.40 15.27
CA LYS A 104 17.74 0.12 15.41
C LYS A 104 18.73 -0.97 15.78
N GLU A 105 18.39 -1.80 16.75
CA GLU A 105 19.20 -2.95 17.16
C GLU A 105 19.39 -3.94 16.02
N TRP A 106 18.31 -4.29 15.32
CA TRP A 106 18.38 -5.14 14.14
C TRP A 106 19.30 -4.56 13.07
N LYS A 107 19.17 -3.26 12.77
CA LYS A 107 20.00 -2.59 11.76
C LYS A 107 21.47 -2.67 12.09
N ILE A 108 21.85 -2.34 13.33
CA ILE A 108 23.24 -2.42 13.80
C ILE A 108 23.76 -3.87 13.71
N MET A 109 22.96 -4.83 14.17
CA MET A 109 23.31 -6.24 14.12
C MET A 109 23.58 -6.71 12.69
N ILE A 110 22.68 -6.40 11.76
CA ILE A 110 22.76 -6.92 10.39
C ILE A 110 23.88 -6.25 9.61
N GLU A 111 24.11 -4.95 9.82
CA GLU A 111 25.19 -4.21 9.18
C GLU A 111 26.56 -4.71 9.66
N ASN A 112 26.70 -5.03 10.94
CA ASN A 112 27.93 -5.63 11.50
C ASN A 112 28.16 -7.06 10.99
N GLN A 113 27.10 -7.87 10.81
CA GLN A 113 27.22 -9.25 10.36
C GLN A 113 27.54 -9.36 8.85
N THR A 114 27.08 -8.41 8.06
CA THR A 114 27.12 -8.53 6.60
C THR A 114 28.04 -7.54 5.93
N GLU A 115 28.58 -6.57 6.68
CA GLU A 115 29.37 -5.43 6.18
C GLU A 115 28.62 -4.62 5.10
N LYS A 116 27.27 -4.71 5.07
CA LYS A 116 26.40 -4.02 4.13
C LYS A 116 25.46 -3.08 4.86
N ASN A 117 25.25 -1.91 4.29
CA ASN A 117 24.33 -0.90 4.83
C ASN A 117 22.91 -1.09 4.28
N VAL A 118 21.92 -0.89 5.13
CA VAL A 118 20.51 -0.78 4.74
C VAL A 118 20.31 0.56 4.01
N LYS A 119 19.87 0.52 2.72
CA LYS A 119 19.79 1.74 1.90
C LYS A 119 18.42 2.40 1.94
N LYS A 120 17.34 1.61 1.91
CA LYS A 120 15.97 2.10 1.90
C LYS A 120 15.08 1.31 2.83
N LEU A 121 14.23 2.00 3.56
CA LEU A 121 13.20 1.41 4.38
C LEU A 121 11.84 1.82 3.83
N HIS A 122 10.99 0.85 3.62
CA HIS A 122 9.56 1.04 3.34
C HIS A 122 8.75 0.61 4.56
N THR A 123 7.91 1.50 5.05
CA THR A 123 6.96 1.23 6.13
C THR A 123 5.61 1.77 5.71
N ASP A 124 4.54 1.11 6.08
CA ASP A 124 3.25 1.73 5.98
C ASP A 124 3.23 2.92 6.95
N SER A 125 2.52 3.97 6.61
CA SER A 125 2.55 5.31 7.21
C SER A 125 2.32 5.38 8.73
N GLY A 126 2.81 4.39 9.46
CA GLY A 126 2.81 4.37 10.91
C GLY A 126 3.71 5.47 11.46
N MET A 127 3.12 6.41 12.22
CA MET A 127 3.84 7.52 12.87
C MET A 127 5.02 7.08 13.75
N GLU A 128 5.09 5.79 14.08
CA GLU A 128 6.14 5.18 14.91
C GLU A 128 7.53 5.30 14.30
N PHE A 129 7.58 5.30 12.97
CA PHE A 129 8.81 5.42 12.20
C PHE A 129 9.03 6.83 11.63
N CYS A 130 8.07 7.76 11.84
CA CYS A 130 8.15 9.14 11.34
C CYS A 130 8.90 10.09 12.28
N SER A 131 9.56 9.61 13.35
CA SER A 131 10.38 10.51 14.18
C SER A 131 11.58 11.03 13.38
N LYS A 132 11.89 12.31 13.55
CA LYS A 132 13.09 12.94 12.94
C LYS A 132 14.38 12.15 13.23
N ASP A 133 14.38 11.38 14.28
CA ASP A 133 15.49 10.52 14.71
C ASP A 133 15.76 9.37 13.74
N LEU A 134 14.74 8.87 13.03
CA LEU A 134 14.92 7.81 12.04
C LEU A 134 15.63 8.31 10.79
N MET A 135 15.33 9.52 10.36
CA MET A 135 16.05 10.17 9.24
C MET A 135 17.53 10.43 9.56
N HIS A 136 17.86 10.70 10.83
CA HIS A 136 19.23 10.94 11.27
C HIS A 136 20.05 9.66 11.47
N ILE A 137 19.43 8.56 11.88
CA ILE A 137 20.16 7.32 12.19
C ILE A 137 20.60 6.56 10.94
N ALA A 138 20.05 6.87 9.79
CA ALA A 138 20.18 5.93 8.71
C ALA A 138 20.65 6.44 7.36
N ASN A 139 20.77 7.70 7.03
CA ASN A 139 20.79 8.08 5.60
C ASN A 139 19.70 7.31 4.77
N LEU A 140 18.67 6.81 5.45
CA LEU A 140 17.62 5.96 4.89
C LEU A 140 16.59 6.86 4.21
N LYS A 141 16.32 6.60 2.94
CA LYS A 141 15.08 7.10 2.32
C LYS A 141 13.93 6.27 2.89
N VAL A 142 13.13 6.87 3.76
CA VAL A 142 11.80 6.35 4.13
C VAL A 142 10.87 6.70 2.97
N LEU A 143 10.18 5.71 2.43
CA LEU A 143 9.22 5.84 1.33
C LEU A 143 7.83 5.51 1.85
#